data_c4f2cdd640e0c07d17fb67b90e8f0209
#
_entry.id   c4f2cdd640e0c07d17fb67b90e8f0209
#
_cell.length_a   1.000
_cell.length_b   1.000
_cell.length_c   1.000
_cell.angle_alpha   90.00
_cell.angle_beta   90.00
_cell.angle_gamma   90.00
#
_symmetry.space_group_name_H-M   'P 1'
#
loop_
_entity.id
_entity.type
_entity.pdbx_description
1 polymer ?
#
loop_
_entity_poly.entity_id
_entity_poly.type
_entity_poly.pdbx_seq_one_letter_code
_entity_poly.pdbx_strand_id
1 'polypeptide(L)'
;MTTFLSNRDIYTSVVCGIVPQARERLWIATADIKDMYVDAGGNDMVPFLEVLAGMVKRAVEVRLIHAKEPGPNWREDFDRYPGLWEGMERLLCPRVHFKCIIVDGAKAYFGSANLTGAGMGAKSEKKRNFENGVLTDDLALVAPLVEQFDSVWRGDFCRDCGRRDFCGDPAVEEDQD
;
A
#
# COMPACT_ATOMS: atom_id res chain seq x y z
N MET A 1 -14.30 -1.44 -15.84
CA MET A 1 -14.30 0.05 -16.02
C MET A 1 -12.92 0.59 -15.67
N THR A 2 -12.36 1.46 -16.54
CA THR A 2 -11.02 2.05 -16.30
C THR A 2 -11.17 3.57 -16.25
N THR A 3 -10.70 4.19 -15.18
CA THR A 3 -10.88 5.62 -14.91
C THR A 3 -9.53 6.27 -14.57
N PHE A 4 -9.20 7.37 -15.24
CA PHE A 4 -8.09 8.23 -14.89
C PHE A 4 -8.47 9.07 -13.65
N LEU A 5 -7.59 9.08 -12.65
CA LEU A 5 -7.77 9.85 -11.43
C LEU A 5 -6.63 10.87 -11.27
N SER A 6 -6.94 12.00 -10.66
CA SER A 6 -5.94 13.02 -10.32
C SER A 6 -6.16 13.58 -8.93
N ASN A 7 -5.06 13.88 -8.26
CA ASN A 7 -5.06 14.62 -6.98
C ASN A 7 -6.07 14.07 -5.96
N ARG A 8 -7.11 14.86 -5.63
CA ARG A 8 -8.13 14.51 -4.62
C ARG A 8 -8.96 13.30 -5.01
N ASP A 9 -9.17 13.06 -6.31
CA ASP A 9 -9.96 11.91 -6.78
C ASP A 9 -9.32 10.57 -6.39
N ILE A 10 -7.99 10.53 -6.28
CA ILE A 10 -7.27 9.35 -5.78
C ILE A 10 -7.72 9.04 -4.34
N TYR A 11 -7.78 10.05 -3.47
CA TYR A 11 -8.25 9.86 -2.11
C TYR A 11 -9.70 9.37 -2.06
N THR A 12 -10.59 10.05 -2.74
CA THR A 12 -12.02 9.76 -2.67
C THR A 12 -12.39 8.42 -3.31
N SER A 13 -11.78 8.10 -4.45
CA SER A 13 -12.12 6.88 -5.20
C SER A 13 -11.33 5.65 -4.74
N VAL A 14 -10.10 5.83 -4.28
CA VAL A 14 -9.23 4.72 -3.89
C VAL A 14 -9.27 4.52 -2.38
N VAL A 15 -8.81 5.51 -1.60
CA VAL A 15 -8.65 5.38 -0.15
C VAL A 15 -10.00 5.25 0.56
N CYS A 16 -10.95 6.12 0.23
CA CYS A 16 -12.30 6.08 0.80
C CYS A 16 -13.25 5.19 -0.02
N GLY A 17 -12.95 4.93 -1.28
CA GLY A 17 -13.80 4.19 -2.20
C GLY A 17 -13.55 2.69 -2.19
N ILE A 18 -12.48 2.22 -2.89
CA ILE A 18 -12.28 0.78 -3.07
C ILE A 18 -11.62 0.09 -1.89
N VAL A 19 -10.71 0.75 -1.15
CA VAL A 19 -10.01 0.13 -0.01
C VAL A 19 -10.99 -0.43 1.03
N PRO A 20 -12.00 0.29 1.52
CA PRO A 20 -12.94 -0.25 2.51
C PRO A 20 -13.78 -1.44 2.00
N GLN A 21 -13.82 -1.67 0.68
CA GLN A 21 -14.56 -2.78 0.07
C GLN A 21 -13.82 -4.11 0.11
N ALA A 22 -12.52 -4.13 0.49
CA ALA A 22 -11.74 -5.36 0.58
C ALA A 22 -12.40 -6.39 1.51
N ARG A 23 -12.56 -7.62 1.01
CA ARG A 23 -13.20 -8.74 1.71
C ARG A 23 -12.25 -9.91 1.93
N GLU A 24 -11.34 -10.15 1.00
CA GLU A 24 -10.41 -11.27 1.03
C GLU A 24 -8.97 -10.75 1.22
N ARG A 25 -8.55 -9.76 0.41
CA ARG A 25 -7.18 -9.28 0.43
C ARG A 25 -7.05 -7.81 0.05
N LEU A 26 -6.11 -7.14 0.69
CA LEU A 26 -5.66 -5.80 0.35
C LEU A 26 -4.14 -5.81 0.22
N TRP A 27 -3.64 -5.64 -0.99
CA TRP A 27 -2.21 -5.56 -1.27
C TRP A 27 -1.82 -4.15 -1.66
N ILE A 28 -0.80 -3.63 -1.01
CA ILE A 28 -0.33 -2.25 -1.19
C ILE A 28 1.17 -2.25 -1.48
N ALA A 29 1.59 -1.57 -2.54
CA ALA A 29 3.00 -1.26 -2.77
C ALA A 29 3.21 0.24 -2.85
N THR A 30 4.28 0.73 -2.25
CA THR A 30 4.62 2.16 -2.20
C THR A 30 6.12 2.38 -1.98
N ALA A 31 6.68 3.44 -2.52
CA ALA A 31 8.07 3.80 -2.23
C ALA A 31 8.22 4.57 -0.91
N ASP A 32 7.20 5.30 -0.49
CA ASP A 32 7.17 6.05 0.77
C ASP A 32 5.83 5.84 1.47
N ILE A 33 5.87 5.71 2.80
CA ILE A 33 4.68 5.58 3.63
C ILE A 33 4.73 6.59 4.76
N LYS A 34 3.62 7.28 4.98
CA LYS A 34 3.41 8.21 6.09
C LYS A 34 1.99 8.12 6.58
N ASP A 35 1.80 8.54 7.80
CA ASP A 35 0.48 8.67 8.38
C ASP A 35 -0.50 9.43 7.48
N MET A 36 -1.72 8.94 7.42
CA MET A 36 -2.81 9.48 6.62
C MET A 36 -4.13 9.25 7.36
N TYR A 37 -5.00 10.26 7.33
CA TYR A 37 -6.35 10.14 7.88
C TYR A 37 -7.35 9.85 6.79
N VAL A 38 -8.32 9.02 7.11
CA VAL A 38 -9.40 8.57 6.21
C VAL A 38 -10.73 9.04 6.77
N ASP A 39 -11.58 9.53 5.89
CA ASP A 39 -12.98 9.83 6.22
C ASP A 39 -13.74 8.50 6.38
N ALA A 40 -14.09 8.19 7.61
CA ALA A 40 -14.85 6.99 7.96
C ALA A 40 -16.38 7.19 7.83
N GLY A 41 -16.80 8.36 7.37
CA GLY A 41 -18.18 8.79 7.31
C GLY A 41 -18.62 9.61 8.54
N GLY A 42 -19.63 10.45 8.39
CA GLY A 42 -20.19 11.24 9.49
C GLY A 42 -19.29 12.34 10.06
N ASN A 43 -18.30 12.81 9.32
CA ASN A 43 -17.23 13.75 9.73
C ASN A 43 -16.15 13.15 10.65
N ASP A 44 -16.13 11.85 10.84
CA ASP A 44 -15.10 11.19 11.65
C ASP A 44 -13.88 10.86 10.79
N MET A 45 -12.75 11.46 11.14
CA MET A 45 -11.46 11.19 10.51
C MET A 45 -10.66 10.20 11.37
N VAL A 46 -10.36 9.04 10.83
CA VAL A 46 -9.58 7.99 11.52
C VAL A 46 -8.22 7.80 10.84
N PRO A 47 -7.18 7.37 11.56
CA PRO A 47 -5.92 6.95 10.95
C PRO A 47 -6.14 5.82 9.94
N PHE A 48 -5.40 5.85 8.83
CA PHE A 48 -5.47 4.76 7.84
C PHE A 48 -5.10 3.40 8.46
N LEU A 49 -4.18 3.38 9.42
CA LEU A 49 -3.83 2.17 10.16
C LEU A 49 -5.01 1.58 10.95
N GLU A 50 -5.94 2.41 11.44
CA GLU A 50 -7.17 1.92 12.06
C GLU A 50 -8.06 1.17 11.06
N VAL A 51 -8.14 1.69 9.83
CA VAL A 51 -8.88 1.02 8.74
C VAL A 51 -8.25 -0.34 8.44
N LEU A 52 -6.91 -0.42 8.36
CA LEU A 52 -6.19 -1.69 8.15
C LEU A 52 -6.37 -2.65 9.33
N ALA A 53 -6.31 -2.16 10.57
CA ALA A 53 -6.58 -2.98 11.76
C ALA A 53 -8.01 -3.56 11.76
N GLY A 54 -8.98 -2.77 11.33
CA GLY A 54 -10.34 -3.24 11.14
C GLY A 54 -10.47 -4.31 10.05
N MET A 55 -9.66 -4.27 9.00
CA MET A 55 -9.60 -5.30 7.96
C MET A 55 -9.00 -6.61 8.49
N VAL A 56 -7.85 -6.52 9.15
CA VAL A 56 -7.20 -7.67 9.80
C VAL A 56 -8.17 -8.36 10.77
N LYS A 57 -8.90 -7.59 11.59
CA LYS A 57 -9.91 -8.14 12.49
C LYS A 57 -11.04 -8.90 11.77
N ARG A 58 -11.32 -8.54 10.52
CA ARG A 58 -12.30 -9.24 9.66
C ARG A 58 -11.66 -10.37 8.82
N ALA A 59 -10.43 -10.76 9.12
CA ALA A 59 -9.66 -11.77 8.40
C ALA A 59 -9.38 -11.42 6.91
N VAL A 60 -9.29 -10.13 6.58
CA VAL A 60 -8.77 -9.69 5.29
C VAL A 60 -7.25 -9.80 5.33
N GLU A 61 -6.66 -10.49 4.34
CA GLU A 61 -5.20 -10.54 4.17
C GLU A 61 -4.68 -9.15 3.78
N VAL A 62 -3.83 -8.56 4.61
CA VAL A 62 -3.22 -7.25 4.33
C VAL A 62 -1.72 -7.40 4.12
N ARG A 63 -1.25 -7.10 2.90
CA ARG A 63 0.18 -7.08 2.55
C ARG A 63 0.64 -5.70 2.14
N LEU A 64 1.80 -5.30 2.66
CA LEU A 64 2.42 -4.02 2.37
C LEU A 64 3.88 -4.21 1.93
N ILE A 65 4.20 -3.80 0.70
CA ILE A 65 5.58 -3.66 0.24
C ILE A 65 5.97 -2.18 0.29
N HIS A 66 7.08 -1.88 0.95
CA HIS A 66 7.57 -0.49 1.03
C HIS A 66 9.08 -0.41 0.81
N ALA A 67 9.56 0.74 0.28
CA ALA A 67 10.96 0.86 -0.12
C ALA A 67 11.90 1.31 1.01
N LYS A 68 11.37 1.88 2.07
CA LYS A 68 12.14 2.40 3.21
C LYS A 68 11.32 2.30 4.49
N GLU A 69 12.02 2.24 5.62
CA GLU A 69 11.39 2.24 6.94
C GLU A 69 10.50 3.49 7.13
N PRO A 70 9.30 3.29 7.68
CA PRO A 70 8.43 4.40 8.02
C PRO A 70 9.03 5.29 9.11
N GLY A 71 8.68 6.57 9.07
CA GLY A 71 9.09 7.54 10.09
C GLY A 71 8.48 7.27 11.48
N PRO A 72 8.99 7.97 12.53
CA PRO A 72 8.57 7.73 13.91
C PRO A 72 7.07 7.89 14.14
N ASN A 73 6.43 8.89 13.57
CA ASN A 73 4.99 9.12 13.75
C ASN A 73 4.15 7.93 13.25
N TRP A 74 4.52 7.37 12.09
CA TRP A 74 3.82 6.19 11.57
C TRP A 74 4.01 4.97 12.49
N ARG A 75 5.22 4.81 13.05
CA ARG A 75 5.52 3.71 13.99
C ARG A 75 4.73 3.86 15.28
N GLU A 76 4.67 5.06 15.85
CA GLU A 76 3.85 5.34 17.03
C GLU A 76 2.36 5.04 16.78
N ASP A 77 1.84 5.41 15.62
CA ASP A 77 0.46 5.08 15.26
C ASP A 77 0.28 3.57 15.04
N PHE A 78 1.24 2.89 14.43
CA PHE A 78 1.20 1.44 14.24
C PHE A 78 1.15 0.68 15.57
N ASP A 79 1.92 1.12 16.57
CA ASP A 79 1.97 0.53 17.90
C ASP A 79 0.65 0.65 18.67
N ARG A 80 -0.22 1.57 18.28
CA ARG A 80 -1.59 1.70 18.84
C ARG A 80 -2.54 0.58 18.40
N TYR A 81 -2.17 -0.17 17.37
CA TYR A 81 -3.00 -1.23 16.79
C TYR A 81 -2.27 -2.59 16.85
N PRO A 82 -2.21 -3.25 18.04
CA PRO A 82 -1.46 -4.50 18.21
C PRO A 82 -1.84 -5.62 17.22
N GLY A 83 -3.11 -5.66 16.79
CA GLY A 83 -3.54 -6.63 15.78
C GLY A 83 -2.86 -6.50 14.40
N LEU A 84 -2.23 -5.36 14.10
CA LEU A 84 -1.44 -5.19 12.88
C LEU A 84 -0.09 -5.92 12.97
N TRP A 85 0.47 -6.11 14.15
CA TRP A 85 1.72 -6.84 14.34
C TRP A 85 1.62 -8.30 13.91
N GLU A 86 0.48 -8.92 14.16
CA GLU A 86 0.24 -10.33 13.88
C GLU A 86 -0.47 -10.56 12.54
N GLY A 87 -1.28 -9.58 12.10
CA GLY A 87 -2.20 -9.78 11.00
C GLY A 87 -1.90 -8.97 9.73
N MET A 88 -0.91 -8.05 9.75
CA MET A 88 -0.46 -7.36 8.55
C MET A 88 0.96 -7.78 8.19
N GLU A 89 1.12 -8.36 7.02
CA GLU A 89 2.42 -8.75 6.51
C GLU A 89 3.11 -7.57 5.83
N ARG A 90 4.40 -7.34 6.14
CA ARG A 90 5.19 -6.25 5.56
C ARG A 90 6.48 -6.77 4.96
N LEU A 91 6.85 -6.22 3.81
CA LEU A 91 8.12 -6.49 3.14
C LEU A 91 8.84 -5.16 2.86
N LEU A 92 10.05 -5.02 3.37
CA LEU A 92 10.94 -3.91 3.03
C LEU A 92 11.78 -4.29 1.79
N CYS A 93 11.53 -3.64 0.66
CA CYS A 93 12.30 -3.83 -0.57
C CYS A 93 12.77 -2.48 -1.14
N PRO A 94 14.07 -2.12 -1.01
CA PRO A 94 14.61 -0.83 -1.45
C PRO A 94 14.53 -0.57 -2.96
N ARG A 95 14.18 -1.58 -3.75
CA ARG A 95 13.98 -1.47 -5.21
C ARG A 95 12.55 -1.11 -5.60
N VAL A 96 11.59 -1.21 -4.68
CA VAL A 96 10.20 -0.91 -4.99
C VAL A 96 10.02 0.59 -5.23
N HIS A 97 9.56 0.92 -6.42
CA HIS A 97 9.19 2.29 -6.77
C HIS A 97 7.82 2.39 -7.44
N PHE A 98 7.20 1.27 -7.79
CA PHE A 98 5.80 1.27 -8.23
C PHE A 98 4.85 1.52 -7.04
N LYS A 99 3.73 2.14 -7.32
CA LYS A 99 2.69 2.42 -6.34
C LYS A 99 1.40 1.83 -6.85
N CYS A 100 0.87 0.87 -6.11
CA CYS A 100 -0.42 0.28 -6.41
C CYS A 100 -1.17 -0.11 -5.14
N ILE A 101 -2.48 -0.20 -5.27
CA ILE A 101 -3.41 -0.75 -4.28
C ILE A 101 -4.28 -1.74 -5.02
N ILE A 102 -4.25 -3.01 -4.59
CA ILE A 102 -4.99 -4.10 -5.20
C ILE A 102 -6.00 -4.63 -4.19
N VAL A 103 -7.26 -4.67 -4.57
CA VAL A 103 -8.38 -5.12 -3.74
C VAL A 103 -8.93 -6.42 -4.32
N ASP A 104 -8.88 -7.48 -3.54
CA ASP A 104 -9.42 -8.83 -3.82
C ASP A 104 -8.91 -9.44 -5.14
N GLY A 105 -7.80 -8.91 -5.70
CA GLY A 105 -7.28 -9.30 -7.01
C GLY A 105 -8.21 -8.95 -8.19
N ALA A 106 -9.24 -8.15 -7.95
CA ALA A 106 -10.28 -7.82 -8.92
C ALA A 106 -10.33 -6.33 -9.29
N LYS A 107 -9.86 -5.45 -8.41
CA LYS A 107 -9.77 -4.00 -8.65
C LYS A 107 -8.38 -3.52 -8.28
N ALA A 108 -7.85 -2.58 -9.04
CA ALA A 108 -6.56 -2.00 -8.73
C ALA A 108 -6.50 -0.49 -9.04
N TYR A 109 -5.77 0.21 -8.19
CA TYR A 109 -5.22 1.53 -8.47
C TYR A 109 -3.72 1.38 -8.70
N PHE A 110 -3.19 2.08 -9.69
CA PHE A 110 -1.75 2.27 -9.87
C PHE A 110 -1.47 3.66 -10.42
N GLY A 111 -0.35 4.26 -10.02
CA GLY A 111 -0.02 5.63 -10.40
C GLY A 111 1.22 6.18 -9.74
N SER A 112 1.28 7.51 -9.64
CA SER A 112 2.43 8.22 -9.07
C SER A 112 2.36 8.37 -7.54
N ALA A 113 1.17 8.28 -6.94
CA ALA A 113 0.93 8.62 -5.54
C ALA A 113 1.51 7.60 -4.55
N ASN A 114 2.46 8.05 -3.72
CA ASN A 114 2.88 7.27 -2.56
C ASN A 114 1.78 7.22 -1.48
N LEU A 115 1.83 6.21 -0.61
CA LEU A 115 0.90 6.02 0.51
C LEU A 115 1.19 7.05 1.62
N THR A 116 0.90 8.30 1.31
CA THR A 116 1.06 9.46 2.21
C THR A 116 -0.13 10.37 2.08
N GLY A 117 -0.46 11.13 3.13
CA GLY A 117 -1.57 12.07 3.07
C GLY A 117 -1.44 13.14 1.98
N ALA A 118 -0.23 13.53 1.60
CA ALA A 118 0.02 14.45 0.49
C ALA A 118 -0.12 13.74 -0.87
N GLY A 119 0.47 12.55 -1.01
CA GLY A 119 0.45 11.76 -2.25
C GLY A 119 -0.96 11.30 -2.60
N MET A 120 -1.65 10.63 -1.68
CA MET A 120 -3.00 10.13 -1.91
C MET A 120 -4.07 11.23 -1.99
N GLY A 121 -3.72 12.51 -1.82
CA GLY A 121 -4.67 13.61 -1.94
C GLY A 121 -5.55 13.87 -0.71
N ALA A 122 -5.22 13.27 0.45
CA ALA A 122 -5.96 13.45 1.70
C ALA A 122 -5.82 14.88 2.25
N LYS A 123 -4.65 15.51 2.07
CA LYS A 123 -4.39 16.87 2.55
C LYS A 123 -5.15 17.93 1.77
N SER A 124 -5.23 19.13 2.35
CA SER A 124 -5.84 20.29 1.70
C SER A 124 -5.16 20.62 0.37
N GLU A 125 -5.84 21.34 -0.49
CA GLU A 125 -5.38 21.70 -1.84
C GLU A 125 -3.96 22.32 -1.85
N LYS A 126 -3.66 23.17 -0.86
CA LYS A 126 -2.36 23.84 -0.74
C LYS A 126 -1.21 22.94 -0.24
N LYS A 127 -1.53 21.72 0.24
CA LYS A 127 -0.57 20.81 0.90
C LYS A 127 -0.47 19.45 0.25
N ARG A 128 -1.36 19.10 -0.69
CA ARG A 128 -1.30 17.85 -1.44
C ARG A 128 -0.37 17.98 -2.65
N ASN A 129 0.19 16.85 -3.06
CA ASN A 129 0.95 16.77 -4.29
C ASN A 129 0.02 16.82 -5.51
N PHE A 130 0.60 17.13 -6.68
CA PHE A 130 -0.02 16.84 -7.96
C PHE A 130 0.32 15.42 -8.37
N GLU A 131 -0.66 14.53 -8.33
CA GLU A 131 -0.51 13.11 -8.59
C GLU A 131 -1.58 12.65 -9.58
N ASN A 132 -1.29 11.56 -10.28
CA ASN A 132 -2.25 10.92 -11.16
C ASN A 132 -2.14 9.39 -11.10
N GLY A 133 -3.14 8.72 -11.63
CA GLY A 133 -3.15 7.28 -11.72
C GLY A 133 -4.41 6.75 -12.41
N VAL A 134 -4.52 5.45 -12.41
CA VAL A 134 -5.62 4.72 -13.01
C VAL A 134 -6.26 3.83 -11.96
N LEU A 135 -7.58 3.87 -11.87
CA LEU A 135 -8.41 2.92 -11.14
C LEU A 135 -9.11 2.02 -12.16
N THR A 136 -8.98 0.71 -11.99
CA THR A 136 -9.52 -0.25 -12.98
C THR A 136 -10.00 -1.54 -12.31
N ASP A 137 -11.00 -2.18 -12.94
CA ASP A 137 -11.41 -3.57 -12.73
C ASP A 137 -11.19 -4.42 -14.01
N ASP A 138 -10.43 -3.90 -14.98
CA ASP A 138 -10.03 -4.65 -16.17
C ASP A 138 -8.93 -5.67 -15.77
N LEU A 139 -9.27 -6.94 -15.85
CA LEU A 139 -8.36 -8.02 -15.50
C LEU A 139 -7.09 -8.04 -16.37
N ALA A 140 -7.13 -7.50 -17.59
CA ALA A 140 -5.96 -7.37 -18.44
C ALA A 140 -4.91 -6.39 -17.85
N LEU A 141 -5.34 -5.47 -16.98
CA LEU A 141 -4.47 -4.56 -16.23
C LEU A 141 -4.21 -5.02 -14.79
N VAL A 142 -5.22 -5.61 -14.15
CA VAL A 142 -5.09 -6.07 -12.75
C VAL A 142 -4.17 -7.27 -12.62
N ALA A 143 -4.29 -8.27 -13.51
CA ALA A 143 -3.50 -9.49 -13.40
C ALA A 143 -1.98 -9.26 -13.48
N PRO A 144 -1.44 -8.45 -14.42
CA PRO A 144 -0.01 -8.13 -14.42
C PRO A 144 0.46 -7.37 -13.18
N LEU A 145 -0.40 -6.55 -12.54
CA LEU A 145 -0.07 -5.86 -11.29
C LEU A 145 0.01 -6.86 -10.12
N VAL A 146 -0.93 -7.81 -10.06
CA VAL A 146 -0.90 -8.91 -9.08
C VAL A 146 0.37 -9.73 -9.24
N GLU A 147 0.72 -10.11 -10.47
CA GLU A 147 1.93 -10.89 -10.76
C GLU A 147 3.21 -10.12 -10.38
N GLN A 148 3.30 -8.84 -10.72
CA GLN A 148 4.43 -7.99 -10.33
C GLN A 148 4.57 -7.89 -8.81
N PHE A 149 3.46 -7.65 -8.10
CA PHE A 149 3.45 -7.58 -6.65
C PHE A 149 3.94 -8.90 -6.04
N ASP A 150 3.36 -10.01 -6.48
CA ASP A 150 3.63 -11.34 -5.94
C ASP A 150 5.06 -11.81 -6.23
N SER A 151 5.60 -11.51 -7.42
CA SER A 151 6.99 -11.81 -7.75
C SER A 151 7.98 -11.08 -6.84
N VAL A 152 7.70 -9.81 -6.49
CA VAL A 152 8.51 -9.07 -5.51
C VAL A 152 8.32 -9.66 -4.12
N TRP A 153 7.10 -9.98 -3.76
CA TRP A 153 6.75 -10.55 -2.45
C TRP A 153 7.47 -11.88 -2.18
N ARG A 154 7.49 -12.78 -3.17
CA ARG A 154 8.18 -14.07 -3.08
C ARG A 154 9.70 -13.97 -3.15
N GLY A 155 10.25 -12.80 -3.45
CA GLY A 155 11.68 -12.62 -3.58
C GLY A 155 12.30 -13.20 -4.87
N ASP A 156 11.53 -13.33 -5.95
CA ASP A 156 11.98 -13.89 -7.23
C ASP A 156 13.24 -13.16 -7.78
N PHE A 157 13.47 -11.93 -7.35
CA PHE A 157 14.59 -11.07 -7.76
C PHE A 157 15.68 -10.91 -6.69
N CYS A 158 15.62 -11.67 -5.57
CA CYS A 158 16.51 -11.44 -4.42
C CYS A 158 17.89 -12.06 -4.62
N ARG A 159 18.01 -13.21 -5.30
CA ARG A 159 19.27 -13.95 -5.45
C ARG A 159 20.41 -13.07 -6.01
N ASP A 160 20.14 -12.34 -7.08
CA ASP A 160 21.14 -11.49 -7.77
C ASP A 160 20.85 -9.99 -7.57
N CYS A 161 20.33 -9.64 -6.41
CA CYS A 161 19.89 -8.26 -6.12
C CYS A 161 21.08 -7.35 -5.81
N GLY A 162 21.33 -6.36 -6.66
CA GLY A 162 22.38 -5.34 -6.45
C GLY A 162 22.10 -4.33 -5.33
N ARG A 163 21.01 -4.47 -4.59
CA ARG A 163 20.64 -3.64 -3.43
C ARG A 163 20.60 -4.43 -2.12
N ARG A 164 21.20 -5.61 -2.09
CA ARG A 164 21.16 -6.50 -0.93
C ARG A 164 21.71 -5.85 0.34
N ASP A 165 22.81 -5.09 0.22
CA ASP A 165 23.44 -4.37 1.35
C ASP A 165 22.50 -3.33 2.02
N PHE A 166 21.45 -2.93 1.34
CA PHE A 166 20.45 -1.96 1.83
C PHE A 166 19.12 -2.62 2.17
N CYS A 167 19.03 -3.95 2.03
CA CYS A 167 17.81 -4.70 2.25
C CYS A 167 17.82 -5.29 3.66
N GLY A 168 16.90 -4.82 4.52
CA GLY A 168 16.73 -5.37 5.86
C GLY A 168 15.97 -6.70 5.89
N ASP A 169 15.42 -7.15 4.75
CA ASP A 169 14.45 -8.25 4.70
C ASP A 169 14.62 -9.09 3.41
N PRO A 170 15.80 -9.69 3.19
CA PRO A 170 16.02 -10.50 2.01
C PRO A 170 15.20 -11.79 2.09
N ALA A 171 14.36 -12.04 1.08
CA ALA A 171 13.51 -13.23 1.01
C ALA A 171 14.28 -14.54 0.71
N VAL A 172 15.59 -14.46 0.45
CA VAL A 172 16.48 -15.62 0.22
C VAL A 172 17.62 -15.54 1.22
N GLU A 173 17.73 -16.54 2.08
CA GLU A 173 18.89 -16.72 2.97
C GLU A 173 20.17 -16.91 2.14
N GLU A 174 21.30 -16.41 2.63
CA GLU A 174 22.61 -16.72 2.06
C GLU A 174 22.86 -18.22 2.24
N ASP A 175 23.13 -18.92 1.13
CA ASP A 175 23.72 -20.26 1.24
C ASP A 175 24.98 -20.10 2.09
N GLN A 176 24.99 -20.64 3.31
CA GLN A 176 26.17 -20.70 4.15
C GLN A 176 27.10 -21.73 3.51
N ASP A 177 28.04 -21.25 2.68
CA ASP A 177 29.19 -22.04 2.23
C ASP A 177 30.17 -22.30 3.37
#